data_826312f979229a5ec03be34b917d8308
#
_entry.id   826312f979229a5ec03be34b917d8308
#
_cell.length_a   1.000
_cell.length_b   1.000
_cell.length_c   1.000
_cell.angle_alpha   90.00
_cell.angle_beta   90.00
_cell.angle_gamma   90.00
#
_symmetry.space_group_name_H-M   'P 1'
#
loop_
_entity.id
_entity.type
_entity.pdbx_description
1 polymer ?
#
loop_
_entity_poly.entity_id
_entity_poly.type
_entity_poly.pdbx_seq_one_letter_code
_entity_poly.pdbx_strand_id
1 'polypeptide(L)'
;MGRPTKSLSPGPSRFSTAGREPFRWIWLALLVVLSCNAGDSGKASLQAGTVTDRARIYLIALEDGGVDGRRVGCGDSAVAVEVPMERRQAALQGAIEALLSMDETYDVRSGLYNPLHASRLEIERIDRSGAEVKVHLKGYLEIAGECDSPRILAQLTETALQFPDVQRATFYLEGKPLAGLLSGRGE
;
A
#
# COMPACT_ATOMS: atom_id res chain seq x y z
N MET A 1 17.15 -40.57 43.75
CA MET A 1 18.61 -40.26 43.81
C MET A 1 18.86 -39.25 42.71
N GLY A 2 19.22 -38.05 42.86
CA GLY A 2 19.75 -37.17 43.84
C GLY A 2 19.89 -35.81 43.17
N ARG A 3 19.29 -34.79 43.71
CA ARG A 3 19.64 -33.38 43.43
C ARG A 3 21.10 -33.11 43.88
N PRO A 4 21.79 -32.08 43.42
CA PRO A 4 21.51 -30.78 44.03
C PRO A 4 21.62 -29.53 43.14
N THR A 5 20.89 -28.56 43.56
CA THR A 5 20.92 -27.11 43.45
C THR A 5 22.31 -26.47 43.61
N LYS A 6 22.57 -25.38 42.84
CA LYS A 6 23.40 -24.29 43.33
C LYS A 6 22.92 -22.95 42.81
N SER A 7 22.32 -22.23 43.70
CA SER A 7 22.09 -20.79 43.68
C SER A 7 23.42 -20.05 43.86
N LEU A 8 23.58 -18.92 43.21
CA LEU A 8 24.39 -17.81 43.75
C LEU A 8 23.85 -16.49 43.23
N SER A 9 23.37 -15.72 44.14
CA SER A 9 22.94 -14.33 44.08
C SER A 9 24.12 -13.45 44.57
N PRO A 10 23.91 -12.16 44.78
CA PRO A 10 24.35 -11.03 43.95
C PRO A 10 25.44 -10.22 44.64
N GLY A 11 26.05 -9.30 43.96
CA GLY A 11 26.98 -8.35 44.55
C GLY A 11 26.72 -6.92 44.04
N PRO A 12 26.52 -5.97 44.93
CA PRO A 12 26.45 -4.55 44.62
C PRO A 12 27.76 -3.83 44.90
N SER A 13 28.13 -2.89 44.09
CA SER A 13 29.09 -1.84 44.43
C SER A 13 28.72 -0.58 43.70
N ARG A 14 28.11 0.35 44.38
CA ARG A 14 28.61 1.46 45.24
C ARG A 14 29.49 2.46 44.46
N PHE A 15 28.88 3.64 44.37
CA PHE A 15 29.42 4.95 44.69
C PHE A 15 30.71 5.43 43.99
N SER A 16 30.61 6.52 43.28
CA SER A 16 31.39 7.69 43.70
C SER A 16 30.78 9.00 43.16
N THR A 17 30.51 9.80 44.08
CA THR A 17 30.14 11.20 44.16
C THR A 17 31.25 12.14 43.68
N ALA A 18 30.77 13.32 43.27
CA ALA A 18 31.36 14.64 43.53
C ALA A 18 32.39 15.19 42.54
N GLY A 19 32.03 16.33 42.03
CA GLY A 19 32.91 17.27 41.36
C GLY A 19 32.14 18.55 40.99
N ARG A 20 31.64 19.26 42.02
CA ARG A 20 31.24 20.67 41.89
C ARG A 20 32.51 21.48 41.82
N GLU A 21 32.64 22.29 40.77
CA GLU A 21 33.44 23.50 40.83
C GLU A 21 32.76 24.61 40.06
N PRO A 22 32.59 25.78 40.63
CA PRO A 22 32.11 26.98 39.98
C PRO A 22 33.25 27.95 39.69
N PHE A 23 33.41 28.42 38.52
CA PHE A 23 34.21 29.60 38.19
C PHE A 23 33.46 30.35 37.09
N ARG A 24 32.75 31.40 37.41
CA ARG A 24 33.02 32.80 37.73
C ARG A 24 33.85 33.51 36.67
N TRP A 25 33.11 34.41 35.98
CA TRP A 25 33.50 35.73 35.47
C TRP A 25 34.62 35.79 34.43
N ILE A 26 34.29 36.28 33.27
CA ILE A 26 34.94 37.48 32.71
C ILE A 26 34.02 38.07 31.66
N TRP A 27 33.61 39.29 31.89
CA TRP A 27 33.10 40.27 30.97
C TRP A 27 34.17 40.62 29.93
N LEU A 28 33.80 40.79 28.66
CA LEU A 28 34.25 41.95 27.86
C LEU A 28 33.72 41.84 26.39
N ALA A 29 32.95 42.87 26.08
CA ALA A 29 33.05 43.74 24.88
C ALA A 29 32.58 43.17 23.54
N LEU A 30 31.42 43.49 23.18
CA LEU A 30 31.03 44.55 22.19
C LEU A 30 31.89 44.57 20.93
N LEU A 31 31.38 43.97 19.86
CA LEU A 31 31.52 44.55 18.53
C LEU A 31 30.29 44.20 17.70
N VAL A 32 29.42 45.20 17.61
CA VAL A 32 28.35 45.27 16.61
C VAL A 32 29.00 45.40 15.26
N VAL A 33 28.95 44.33 14.47
CA VAL A 33 29.15 44.47 13.04
C VAL A 33 27.77 44.28 12.38
N LEU A 34 27.15 45.41 12.14
CA LEU A 34 26.07 45.55 11.16
C LEU A 34 26.65 45.18 9.80
N SER A 35 26.54 43.94 9.39
CA SER A 35 26.66 43.58 7.98
C SER A 35 25.25 43.39 7.45
N CYS A 36 24.71 44.46 6.92
CA CYS A 36 23.65 44.37 5.93
C CYS A 36 24.19 43.57 4.75
N ASN A 37 23.89 42.31 4.68
CA ASN A 37 23.99 41.54 3.45
C ASN A 37 22.63 41.51 2.82
N ALA A 38 22.43 42.52 1.94
CA ALA A 38 21.27 42.53 1.04
C ALA A 38 21.41 41.39 0.04
N GLY A 39 20.36 40.65 -0.12
CA GLY A 39 20.02 40.01 -1.37
C GLY A 39 20.72 38.67 -1.69
N ASP A 40 20.30 37.60 -1.08
CA ASP A 40 20.14 36.39 -1.83
C ASP A 40 18.68 35.93 -1.72
N SER A 41 17.92 36.36 -2.71
CA SER A 41 16.62 35.76 -3.00
C SER A 41 16.88 34.36 -3.49
N GLY A 42 17.29 33.49 -2.56
CA GLY A 42 17.23 32.06 -2.74
C GLY A 42 15.78 31.71 -3.10
N LYS A 43 15.53 31.56 -4.40
CA LYS A 43 14.36 30.84 -4.88
C LYS A 43 14.38 29.50 -4.18
N ALA A 44 13.69 29.44 -3.05
CA ALA A 44 13.25 28.17 -2.50
C ALA A 44 12.40 27.55 -3.60
N SER A 45 13.04 26.72 -4.40
CA SER A 45 12.34 25.76 -5.24
C SER A 45 11.47 24.97 -4.30
N LEU A 46 10.22 25.37 -4.17
CA LEU A 46 9.16 24.53 -3.68
C LEU A 46 9.09 23.36 -4.67
N GLN A 47 9.92 22.36 -4.43
CA GLN A 47 9.65 21.03 -4.93
C GLN A 47 8.28 20.71 -4.33
N ALA A 48 7.25 20.87 -5.15
CA ALA A 48 5.95 20.31 -4.89
C ALA A 48 6.18 18.80 -4.80
N GLY A 49 6.52 18.34 -3.61
CA GLY A 49 6.52 16.93 -3.29
C GLY A 49 5.11 16.46 -3.64
N THR A 50 4.99 15.60 -4.61
CA THR A 50 3.75 14.92 -4.92
C THR A 50 3.32 14.28 -3.62
N VAL A 51 2.29 14.83 -2.98
CA VAL A 51 1.71 14.23 -1.78
C VAL A 51 1.06 12.95 -2.24
N THR A 52 1.78 11.87 -2.10
CA THR A 52 1.35 10.53 -2.46
C THR A 52 0.42 10.06 -1.36
N ASP A 53 -0.83 9.85 -1.68
CA ASP A 53 -1.77 9.14 -0.82
C ASP A 53 -1.54 7.64 -0.95
N ARG A 54 -2.11 6.83 -0.08
CA ARG A 54 -2.02 5.38 -0.15
C ARG A 54 -3.38 4.79 -0.48
N ALA A 55 -3.39 3.85 -1.39
CA ALA A 55 -4.53 3.00 -1.65
C ALA A 55 -4.21 1.57 -1.25
N ARG A 56 -5.22 0.82 -0.84
CA ARG A 56 -5.11 -0.63 -0.76
C ARG A 56 -5.56 -1.23 -2.08
N ILE A 57 -4.80 -2.18 -2.57
CA ILE A 57 -5.17 -3.06 -3.66
C ILE A 57 -5.13 -4.49 -3.14
N TYR A 58 -5.71 -5.43 -3.86
CA TYR A 58 -5.70 -6.82 -3.45
C TYR A 58 -4.89 -7.65 -4.43
N LEU A 59 -3.97 -8.45 -3.91
CA LEU A 59 -3.16 -9.42 -4.64
C LEU A 59 -3.46 -10.83 -4.11
N ILE A 60 -2.89 -11.86 -4.71
CA ILE A 60 -3.26 -13.24 -4.43
C ILE A 60 -2.14 -13.98 -3.69
N ALA A 61 -2.45 -14.50 -2.51
CA ALA A 61 -1.66 -15.51 -1.83
C ALA A 61 -2.08 -16.88 -2.38
N LEU A 62 -1.15 -17.53 -3.08
CA LEU A 62 -1.40 -18.85 -3.69
C LEU A 62 -1.41 -19.94 -2.60
N GLU A 63 -2.33 -20.91 -2.72
CA GLU A 63 -2.46 -22.08 -1.84
C GLU A 63 -2.61 -21.73 -0.34
N ASP A 64 -3.03 -20.52 -0.02
CA ASP A 64 -3.14 -19.98 1.34
C ASP A 64 -4.38 -20.48 2.09
N GLY A 65 -5.40 -20.91 1.39
CA GLY A 65 -6.61 -21.51 1.98
C GLY A 65 -7.53 -20.57 2.74
N GLY A 66 -7.30 -19.26 2.70
CA GLY A 66 -8.05 -18.23 3.45
C GLY A 66 -7.39 -17.85 4.76
N VAL A 67 -6.08 -18.08 4.94
CA VAL A 67 -5.34 -17.76 6.17
C VAL A 67 -5.00 -16.28 6.24
N ASP A 68 -4.41 -15.73 5.19
CA ASP A 68 -3.92 -14.35 5.18
C ASP A 68 -4.94 -13.34 4.61
N GLY A 69 -6.05 -13.83 4.03
CA GLY A 69 -7.02 -12.97 3.41
C GLY A 69 -8.35 -13.64 3.10
N ARG A 70 -9.15 -12.97 2.26
CA ARG A 70 -10.43 -13.53 1.82
C ARG A 70 -10.20 -14.70 0.88
N ARG A 71 -10.79 -15.84 1.21
CA ARG A 71 -10.68 -17.05 0.40
C ARG A 71 -11.23 -16.85 -1.01
N VAL A 72 -10.45 -17.28 -1.99
CA VAL A 72 -10.74 -17.26 -3.43
C VAL A 72 -10.76 -18.70 -3.96
N GLY A 73 -11.21 -18.88 -5.19
CA GLY A 73 -11.13 -20.19 -5.86
C GLY A 73 -9.69 -20.73 -5.91
N CYS A 74 -9.56 -22.03 -6.18
CA CYS A 74 -8.27 -22.76 -6.25
C CYS A 74 -7.49 -22.83 -4.93
N GLY A 75 -8.13 -22.57 -3.79
CA GLY A 75 -7.45 -22.61 -2.49
C GLY A 75 -6.60 -21.38 -2.16
N ASP A 76 -6.80 -20.30 -2.88
CA ASP A 76 -6.05 -19.07 -2.73
C ASP A 76 -6.75 -18.05 -1.81
N SER A 77 -6.07 -16.92 -1.53
CA SER A 77 -6.63 -15.81 -0.77
C SER A 77 -6.33 -14.47 -1.42
N ALA A 78 -7.30 -13.56 -1.37
CA ALA A 78 -7.11 -12.16 -1.74
C ALA A 78 -6.62 -11.38 -0.52
N VAL A 79 -5.43 -10.81 -0.61
CA VAL A 79 -4.71 -10.14 0.48
C VAL A 79 -4.49 -8.66 0.13
N ALA A 80 -4.78 -7.78 1.08
CA ALA A 80 -4.64 -6.34 0.91
C ALA A 80 -3.17 -5.90 0.96
N VAL A 81 -2.74 -5.08 0.00
CA VAL A 81 -1.42 -4.46 -0.08
C VAL A 81 -1.58 -2.95 -0.22
N GLU A 82 -0.78 -2.18 0.51
CA GLU A 82 -0.75 -0.73 0.37
C GLU A 82 0.21 -0.29 -0.75
N VAL A 83 -0.31 0.51 -1.67
CA VAL A 83 0.46 1.09 -2.78
C VAL A 83 0.35 2.61 -2.81
N PRO A 84 1.35 3.32 -3.33
CA PRO A 84 1.25 4.75 -3.57
C PRO A 84 0.14 5.06 -4.59
N MET A 85 -0.60 6.14 -4.37
CA MET A 85 -1.65 6.60 -5.27
C MET A 85 -1.51 8.11 -5.49
N GLU A 86 -1.84 8.60 -6.67
CA GLU A 86 -1.91 10.03 -6.92
C GLU A 86 -3.15 10.65 -6.28
N ARG A 87 -2.97 11.68 -5.45
CA ARG A 87 -4.06 12.35 -4.70
C ARG A 87 -5.12 13.03 -5.58
N ARG A 88 -4.89 13.19 -6.86
CA ARG A 88 -5.78 13.92 -7.77
C ARG A 88 -7.00 13.13 -8.24
N GLN A 89 -7.05 11.84 -7.94
CA GLN A 89 -8.11 10.95 -8.40
C GLN A 89 -9.10 10.65 -7.27
N ALA A 90 -10.34 10.28 -7.63
CA ALA A 90 -11.26 9.68 -6.68
C ALA A 90 -10.63 8.39 -6.14
N ALA A 91 -10.71 8.15 -4.83
CA ALA A 91 -9.99 7.07 -4.16
C ALA A 91 -10.24 5.68 -4.79
N LEU A 92 -11.49 5.39 -5.16
CA LEU A 92 -11.84 4.14 -5.84
C LEU A 92 -11.14 4.01 -7.20
N GLN A 93 -11.20 5.06 -8.02
CA GLN A 93 -10.58 5.06 -9.33
C GLN A 93 -9.06 4.89 -9.21
N GLY A 94 -8.44 5.66 -8.31
CA GLY A 94 -7.00 5.58 -8.08
C GLY A 94 -6.53 4.20 -7.59
N ALA A 95 -7.31 3.51 -6.74
CA ALA A 95 -6.99 2.17 -6.31
C ALA A 95 -7.06 1.15 -7.45
N ILE A 96 -8.09 1.23 -8.29
CA ILE A 96 -8.22 0.34 -9.45
C ILE A 96 -7.11 0.64 -10.47
N GLU A 97 -6.82 1.92 -10.77
CA GLU A 97 -5.72 2.27 -11.68
C GLU A 97 -4.36 1.81 -11.15
N ALA A 98 -4.11 1.95 -9.84
CA ALA A 98 -2.89 1.45 -9.22
C ALA A 98 -2.75 -0.08 -9.39
N LEU A 99 -3.86 -0.82 -9.24
CA LEU A 99 -3.88 -2.25 -9.48
C LEU A 99 -3.60 -2.59 -10.96
N LEU A 100 -4.28 -1.92 -11.88
CA LEU A 100 -4.15 -2.18 -13.32
C LEU A 100 -2.78 -1.77 -13.89
N SER A 101 -2.06 -0.89 -13.20
CA SER A 101 -0.73 -0.44 -13.60
C SER A 101 0.39 -1.38 -13.18
N MET A 102 0.11 -2.40 -12.35
CA MET A 102 1.11 -3.37 -11.92
C MET A 102 1.35 -4.41 -13.02
N ASP A 103 2.57 -4.47 -13.50
CA ASP A 103 3.02 -5.39 -14.55
C ASP A 103 3.92 -6.53 -14.02
N GLU A 104 4.29 -6.51 -12.74
CA GLU A 104 5.02 -7.61 -12.14
C GLU A 104 4.10 -8.80 -11.83
N THR A 105 4.57 -10.01 -12.13
CA THR A 105 3.88 -11.27 -11.82
C THR A 105 3.74 -11.49 -10.32
N TYR A 106 4.74 -11.07 -9.55
CA TYR A 106 4.74 -11.12 -8.09
C TYR A 106 5.18 -9.78 -7.52
N ASP A 107 4.44 -9.26 -6.56
CA ASP A 107 4.87 -8.06 -5.84
C ASP A 107 6.17 -8.34 -5.07
N VAL A 108 7.19 -7.56 -5.36
CA VAL A 108 8.56 -7.76 -4.83
C VAL A 108 8.61 -7.71 -3.30
N ARG A 109 7.71 -6.97 -2.67
CA ARG A 109 7.70 -6.77 -1.21
C ARG A 109 6.93 -7.86 -0.47
N SER A 110 5.79 -8.26 -1.00
CA SER A 110 4.89 -9.23 -0.35
C SER A 110 5.03 -10.65 -0.90
N GLY A 111 5.58 -10.83 -2.10
CA GLY A 111 5.60 -12.11 -2.80
C GLY A 111 4.24 -12.58 -3.31
N LEU A 112 3.22 -11.72 -3.24
CA LEU A 112 1.86 -12.05 -3.67
C LEU A 112 1.75 -12.04 -5.20
N TYR A 113 0.95 -12.94 -5.73
CA TYR A 113 0.74 -13.12 -7.17
C TYR A 113 -0.24 -12.08 -7.72
N ASN A 114 0.08 -11.56 -8.90
CA ASN A 114 -0.77 -10.65 -9.66
C ASN A 114 -1.27 -11.32 -10.94
N PRO A 115 -2.49 -11.86 -10.98
CA PRO A 115 -3.05 -12.50 -12.19
C PRO A 115 -3.31 -11.51 -13.34
N LEU A 116 -3.28 -10.20 -13.09
CA LEU A 116 -3.44 -9.16 -14.13
C LEU A 116 -2.13 -8.72 -14.77
N HIS A 117 -0.96 -9.23 -14.35
CA HIS A 117 0.36 -8.75 -14.75
C HIS A 117 0.61 -8.68 -16.27
N ALA A 118 0.05 -9.61 -17.03
CA ALA A 118 0.17 -9.65 -18.49
C ALA A 118 -0.96 -8.93 -19.24
N SER A 119 -1.97 -8.44 -18.51
CA SER A 119 -3.09 -7.70 -19.07
C SER A 119 -2.70 -6.24 -19.35
N ARG A 120 -3.46 -5.62 -20.24
CA ARG A 120 -3.35 -4.18 -20.55
C ARG A 120 -4.75 -3.60 -20.53
N LEU A 121 -5.19 -3.25 -19.33
CA LEU A 121 -6.54 -2.76 -19.07
C LEU A 121 -6.50 -1.31 -18.62
N GLU A 122 -7.46 -0.54 -19.04
CA GLU A 122 -7.67 0.85 -18.64
C GLU A 122 -9.12 1.06 -18.22
N ILE A 123 -9.35 1.97 -17.30
CA ILE A 123 -10.69 2.39 -16.95
C ILE A 123 -11.24 3.29 -18.08
N GLU A 124 -12.33 2.87 -18.67
CA GLU A 124 -13.08 3.71 -19.62
C GLU A 124 -13.97 4.70 -18.87
N ARG A 125 -14.75 4.21 -17.90
CA ARG A 125 -15.61 5.01 -17.02
C ARG A 125 -16.01 4.23 -15.76
N ILE A 126 -16.45 4.95 -14.75
CA ILE A 126 -17.07 4.40 -13.55
C ILE A 126 -18.44 5.02 -13.38
N ASP A 127 -19.46 4.18 -13.39
CA ASP A 127 -20.85 4.58 -13.14
C ASP A 127 -21.17 4.24 -11.67
N ARG A 128 -21.78 5.18 -10.94
CA ARG A 128 -22.17 5.00 -9.55
C ARG A 128 -23.66 5.26 -9.35
N SER A 129 -24.33 4.34 -8.67
CA SER A 129 -25.73 4.47 -8.26
C SER A 129 -25.85 4.06 -6.79
N GLY A 130 -25.87 5.04 -5.90
CA GLY A 130 -25.82 4.79 -4.45
C GLY A 130 -24.56 4.03 -4.06
N ALA A 131 -24.73 2.89 -3.41
CA ALA A 131 -23.63 2.02 -2.98
C ALA A 131 -23.20 0.98 -4.05
N GLU A 132 -23.77 1.04 -5.24
CA GLU A 132 -23.43 0.18 -6.37
C GLU A 132 -22.49 0.92 -7.34
N VAL A 133 -21.43 0.23 -7.78
CA VAL A 133 -20.42 0.75 -8.71
C VAL A 133 -20.31 -0.20 -9.90
N LYS A 134 -20.31 0.37 -11.10
CA LYS A 134 -20.02 -0.33 -12.36
C LYS A 134 -18.73 0.26 -12.95
N VAL A 135 -17.71 -0.58 -13.06
CA VAL A 135 -16.42 -0.19 -13.64
C VAL A 135 -16.34 -0.76 -15.04
N HIS A 136 -16.24 0.12 -16.02
CA HIS A 136 -16.09 -0.25 -17.41
C HIS A 136 -14.61 -0.17 -17.79
N LEU A 137 -14.09 -1.30 -18.20
CA LEU A 137 -12.71 -1.48 -18.63
C LEU A 137 -12.67 -1.65 -20.14
N LYS A 138 -11.58 -1.22 -20.72
CA LYS A 138 -11.21 -1.47 -22.11
C LYS A 138 -9.79 -2.02 -22.17
N GLY A 139 -9.45 -2.67 -23.28
CA GLY A 139 -8.11 -3.20 -23.50
C GLY A 139 -8.06 -4.72 -23.55
N TYR A 140 -6.87 -5.26 -23.33
CA TYR A 140 -6.59 -6.69 -23.45
C TYR A 140 -6.48 -7.35 -22.07
N LEU A 141 -7.23 -8.44 -21.90
CA LEU A 141 -7.17 -9.27 -20.70
C LEU A 141 -6.47 -10.59 -21.06
N GLU A 142 -5.40 -10.89 -20.34
CA GLU A 142 -4.73 -12.19 -20.38
C GLU A 142 -5.24 -13.08 -19.25
N ILE A 143 -5.48 -14.35 -19.55
CA ILE A 143 -5.87 -15.39 -18.60
C ILE A 143 -4.92 -16.56 -18.78
N ALA A 144 -3.94 -16.71 -17.89
CA ALA A 144 -2.92 -17.73 -18.04
C ALA A 144 -3.40 -19.15 -17.66
N GLY A 145 -4.50 -19.27 -16.93
CA GLY A 145 -5.06 -20.55 -16.53
C GLY A 145 -6.44 -20.45 -15.87
N GLU A 146 -7.09 -21.60 -15.66
CA GLU A 146 -8.44 -21.66 -15.09
C GLU A 146 -8.55 -20.97 -13.72
N CYS A 147 -7.51 -21.07 -12.90
CA CYS A 147 -7.47 -20.45 -11.59
C CYS A 147 -7.34 -18.91 -11.65
N ASP A 148 -6.86 -18.34 -12.75
CA ASP A 148 -6.74 -16.89 -12.85
C ASP A 148 -8.11 -16.19 -12.98
N SER A 149 -9.10 -16.88 -13.54
CA SER A 149 -10.46 -16.33 -13.63
C SER A 149 -11.04 -15.91 -12.27
N PRO A 150 -11.13 -16.77 -11.25
CA PRO A 150 -11.59 -16.35 -9.93
C PRO A 150 -10.63 -15.39 -9.22
N ARG A 151 -9.32 -15.48 -9.45
CA ARG A 151 -8.31 -14.58 -8.90
C ARG A 151 -8.48 -13.14 -9.40
N ILE A 152 -8.60 -12.96 -10.71
CA ILE A 152 -8.83 -11.67 -11.37
C ILE A 152 -10.12 -11.02 -10.84
N LEU A 153 -11.21 -11.81 -10.79
CA LEU A 153 -12.49 -11.28 -10.30
C LEU A 153 -12.40 -10.87 -8.83
N ALA A 154 -11.76 -11.68 -7.99
CA ALA A 154 -11.57 -11.36 -6.58
C ALA A 154 -10.69 -10.12 -6.40
N GLN A 155 -9.56 -10.03 -7.10
CA GLN A 155 -8.63 -8.92 -7.04
C GLN A 155 -9.32 -7.58 -7.34
N LEU A 156 -10.05 -7.50 -8.44
CA LEU A 156 -10.81 -6.31 -8.83
C LEU A 156 -11.94 -6.00 -7.83
N THR A 157 -12.71 -7.01 -7.46
CA THR A 157 -13.88 -6.85 -6.58
C THR A 157 -13.46 -6.41 -5.19
N GLU A 158 -12.46 -7.05 -4.57
CA GLU A 158 -11.98 -6.68 -3.23
C GLU A 158 -11.34 -5.30 -3.21
N THR A 159 -10.63 -4.92 -4.28
CA THR A 159 -10.09 -3.58 -4.44
C THR A 159 -11.19 -2.53 -4.50
N ALA A 160 -12.34 -2.84 -5.07
CA ALA A 160 -13.49 -1.92 -5.08
C ALA A 160 -14.27 -1.93 -3.78
N LEU A 161 -14.48 -3.10 -3.17
CA LEU A 161 -15.31 -3.25 -1.95
C LEU A 161 -14.65 -2.77 -0.66
N GLN A 162 -13.36 -2.43 -0.68
CA GLN A 162 -12.69 -1.86 0.50
C GLN A 162 -13.24 -0.48 0.91
N PHE A 163 -13.93 0.21 0.01
CA PHE A 163 -14.50 1.52 0.27
C PHE A 163 -15.86 1.37 0.97
N PRO A 164 -16.07 2.02 2.14
CA PRO A 164 -17.26 1.80 2.96
C PRO A 164 -18.57 2.24 2.29
N ASP A 165 -18.49 3.08 1.29
CA ASP A 165 -19.60 3.56 0.47
C ASP A 165 -19.86 2.69 -0.77
N VAL A 166 -19.13 1.57 -0.94
CA VAL A 166 -19.32 0.59 -2.01
C VAL A 166 -19.75 -0.75 -1.41
N GLN A 167 -20.98 -1.17 -1.70
CA GLN A 167 -21.53 -2.46 -1.27
C GLN A 167 -21.55 -3.49 -2.41
N ARG A 168 -21.54 -3.02 -3.65
CA ARG A 168 -21.50 -3.87 -4.84
C ARG A 168 -20.63 -3.25 -5.91
N ALA A 169 -19.74 -4.06 -6.48
CA ALA A 169 -18.93 -3.68 -7.62
C ALA A 169 -19.14 -4.69 -8.76
N THR A 170 -19.37 -4.18 -9.96
CA THR A 170 -19.51 -4.99 -11.18
C THR A 170 -18.54 -4.46 -12.21
N PHE A 171 -17.77 -5.36 -12.81
CA PHE A 171 -16.79 -5.02 -13.83
C PHE A 171 -17.28 -5.46 -15.21
N TYR A 172 -17.01 -4.62 -16.18
CA TYR A 172 -17.28 -4.85 -17.60
C TYR A 172 -15.99 -4.71 -18.38
N LEU A 173 -15.78 -5.54 -19.37
CA LEU A 173 -14.69 -5.43 -20.34
C LEU A 173 -15.30 -5.32 -21.74
N GLU A 174 -14.96 -4.25 -22.45
CA GLU A 174 -15.53 -3.96 -23.78
C GLU A 174 -17.07 -4.07 -23.81
N GLY A 175 -17.72 -3.56 -22.75
CA GLY A 175 -19.16 -3.57 -22.57
C GLY A 175 -19.78 -4.89 -22.13
N LYS A 176 -19.02 -5.99 -22.03
CA LYS A 176 -19.50 -7.30 -21.57
C LYS A 176 -19.21 -7.50 -20.08
N PRO A 177 -20.12 -8.13 -19.30
CA PRO A 177 -19.84 -8.44 -17.91
C PRO A 177 -18.60 -9.33 -17.76
N LEU A 178 -17.60 -8.85 -17.00
CA LEU A 178 -16.31 -9.55 -16.82
C LEU A 178 -16.49 -10.94 -16.20
N ALA A 179 -17.39 -11.08 -15.23
CA ALA A 179 -17.67 -12.37 -14.61
C ALA A 179 -18.18 -13.43 -15.61
N GLY A 180 -18.96 -12.99 -16.61
CA GLY A 180 -19.41 -13.85 -17.71
C GLY A 180 -18.25 -14.32 -18.59
N LEU A 181 -17.37 -13.39 -18.97
CA LEU A 181 -16.17 -13.70 -19.77
C LEU A 181 -15.24 -14.69 -19.03
N LEU A 182 -15.00 -14.45 -17.74
CA LEU A 182 -14.12 -15.28 -16.91
C LEU A 182 -14.71 -16.68 -16.62
N SER A 183 -16.03 -16.84 -16.67
CA SER A 183 -16.68 -18.16 -16.46
C SER A 183 -16.86 -18.97 -17.76
N GLY A 184 -16.38 -18.48 -18.88
CA GLY A 184 -16.60 -19.11 -20.20
C GLY A 184 -18.05 -19.03 -20.70
N ARG A 185 -18.89 -18.20 -20.06
CA ARG A 185 -20.30 -17.96 -20.44
C ARG A 185 -20.50 -16.64 -21.17
N GLY A 186 -19.43 -16.13 -21.74
CA GLY A 186 -19.42 -14.83 -22.45
C GLY A 186 -19.95 -14.97 -23.88
N GLU A 187 -21.24 -15.29 -24.04
CA GLU A 187 -21.98 -15.02 -25.27
C GLU A 187 -22.81 -13.75 -25.11
#